data_d749fe5f0f8a680f0df95e9d6e97c88e
#
_entry.id   d749fe5f0f8a680f0df95e9d6e97c88e
#
_cell.length_a   1.000
_cell.length_b   1.000
_cell.length_c   1.000
_cell.angle_alpha   90.00
_cell.angle_beta   90.00
_cell.angle_gamma   90.00
#
_symmetry.space_group_name_H-M   'P 1'
#
loop_
_entity.id
_entity.type
_entity.pdbx_description
1 polymer ?
#
loop_
_entity_poly.entity_id
_entity_poly.type
_entity_poly.pdbx_seq_one_letter_code
_entity_poly.pdbx_strand_id
1 'polypeptide(L)'
;MKLTTLFVLSLVSISTFAQINLTKLDAKSLPKNIKYEGHIVDAVKWTDSLGLNYAITTETGKHPSKGPDNEGFRDAALYAYRYVVRNDSTKLAWRIYDYNEACEFDVDVFFLAKTFAVTDLDNNGVAEVWVMYRNACESDISPATLKIIMYEGNKKYALRGESQVQGSEKDYYGGTYKLDDNFKNGNPIFRKYAGNLWNKRKIE
;
A
#
# COMPACT_ATOMS: atom_id res chain seq x y z
N MET A 1 -17.40 -64.97 22.11
CA MET A 1 -16.56 -64.04 21.32
C MET A 1 -17.15 -62.64 21.45
N LYS A 2 -16.53 -61.77 22.28
CA LYS A 2 -17.02 -60.38 22.46
C LYS A 2 -16.21 -59.49 21.49
N LEU A 3 -16.92 -58.89 20.53
CA LEU A 3 -16.34 -57.95 19.56
C LEU A 3 -16.25 -56.57 20.23
N THR A 4 -15.04 -56.07 20.49
CA THR A 4 -14.82 -54.73 21.06
C THR A 4 -14.64 -53.78 19.89
N THR A 5 -15.65 -52.92 19.62
CA THR A 5 -15.58 -51.87 18.58
C THR A 5 -14.74 -50.72 19.10
N LEU A 6 -13.59 -50.50 18.50
CA LEU A 6 -12.70 -49.36 18.80
C LEU A 6 -13.22 -48.11 18.02
N PHE A 7 -13.71 -47.11 18.74
CA PHE A 7 -14.13 -45.83 18.17
C PHE A 7 -12.90 -44.92 18.09
N VAL A 8 -12.39 -44.70 16.86
CA VAL A 8 -11.33 -43.74 16.61
C VAL A 8 -11.92 -42.35 16.47
N LEU A 9 -11.74 -41.51 17.49
CA LEU A 9 -12.15 -40.11 17.47
C LEU A 9 -11.11 -39.30 16.68
N SER A 10 -11.40 -38.97 15.41
CA SER A 10 -10.54 -38.06 14.64
C SER A 10 -10.75 -36.62 15.11
N LEU A 11 -9.74 -36.05 15.76
CA LEU A 11 -9.68 -34.61 16.08
C LEU A 11 -9.48 -33.82 14.77
N VAL A 12 -10.54 -33.24 14.27
CA VAL A 12 -10.48 -32.23 13.19
C VAL A 12 -9.99 -30.93 13.81
N SER A 13 -8.74 -30.57 13.59
CA SER A 13 -8.21 -29.26 13.96
C SER A 13 -8.86 -28.20 13.07
N ILE A 14 -9.81 -27.46 13.63
CA ILE A 14 -10.37 -26.27 12.97
C ILE A 14 -9.33 -25.17 13.14
N SER A 15 -8.55 -24.89 12.10
CA SER A 15 -7.73 -23.70 12.02
C SER A 15 -8.64 -22.48 11.92
N THR A 16 -8.87 -21.79 13.03
CA THR A 16 -9.51 -20.49 13.04
C THR A 16 -8.53 -19.49 12.45
N PHE A 17 -8.78 -19.07 11.20
CA PHE A 17 -8.05 -17.96 10.59
C PHE A 17 -8.35 -16.69 11.39
N ALA A 18 -7.34 -16.08 11.95
CA ALA A 18 -7.47 -14.82 12.67
C ALA A 18 -7.67 -13.70 11.66
N GLN A 19 -8.90 -13.27 11.45
CA GLN A 19 -9.20 -12.07 10.68
C GLN A 19 -8.52 -10.87 11.36
N ILE A 20 -7.69 -10.12 10.62
CA ILE A 20 -7.05 -8.91 11.15
C ILE A 20 -8.12 -7.86 11.43
N ASN A 21 -8.27 -7.51 12.71
CA ASN A 21 -9.19 -6.47 13.14
C ASN A 21 -8.53 -5.09 12.99
N LEU A 22 -9.02 -4.31 12.03
CA LEU A 22 -8.54 -2.95 11.75
C LEU A 22 -9.36 -1.92 12.53
N THR A 23 -8.67 -0.99 13.19
CA THR A 23 -9.28 0.22 13.74
C THR A 23 -8.81 1.41 12.91
N LYS A 24 -9.73 2.15 12.28
CA LYS A 24 -9.43 3.45 11.65
C LYS A 24 -9.10 4.48 12.70
N LEU A 25 -8.15 5.36 12.38
CA LEU A 25 -7.68 6.43 13.25
C LEU A 25 -7.77 7.77 12.54
N ASP A 26 -7.87 8.81 13.32
CA ASP A 26 -7.62 10.20 12.90
C ASP A 26 -6.29 10.70 13.50
N ALA A 27 -5.90 11.91 13.12
CA ALA A 27 -4.65 12.52 13.60
C ALA A 27 -4.59 12.66 15.14
N LYS A 28 -5.75 12.86 15.80
CA LYS A 28 -5.84 13.03 17.26
C LYS A 28 -5.68 11.72 18.02
N SER A 29 -6.04 10.62 17.37
CA SER A 29 -6.01 9.26 17.93
C SER A 29 -4.64 8.58 17.78
N LEU A 30 -3.71 9.20 17.02
CA LEU A 30 -2.36 8.67 16.86
C LEU A 30 -1.51 8.91 18.10
N PRO A 31 -0.66 7.95 18.50
CA PRO A 31 0.35 8.17 19.54
C PRO A 31 1.26 9.35 19.22
N LYS A 32 1.53 10.22 20.22
CA LYS A 32 2.33 11.46 20.04
C LYS A 32 3.77 11.23 19.59
N ASN A 33 4.30 10.05 19.79
CA ASN A 33 5.65 9.65 19.39
C ASN A 33 5.74 9.14 17.94
N ILE A 34 4.61 8.95 17.24
CA ILE A 34 4.57 8.68 15.81
C ILE A 34 4.83 9.99 15.06
N LYS A 35 5.82 9.99 14.16
CA LYS A 35 6.21 11.13 13.34
C LYS A 35 5.88 10.86 11.88
N TYR A 36 5.29 11.83 11.21
CA TYR A 36 4.96 11.77 9.79
C TYR A 36 5.02 13.17 9.17
N GLU A 37 5.16 13.23 7.87
CA GLU A 37 5.13 14.47 7.07
C GLU A 37 3.84 14.51 6.24
N GLY A 38 3.38 15.70 5.89
CA GLY A 38 2.18 15.91 5.09
C GLY A 38 0.86 15.77 5.87
N HIS A 39 -0.23 15.65 5.14
CA HIS A 39 -1.59 15.50 5.67
C HIS A 39 -2.02 14.03 5.60
N ILE A 40 -2.65 13.53 6.66
CA ILE A 40 -3.11 12.14 6.72
C ILE A 40 -4.22 11.90 5.68
N VAL A 41 -4.02 10.86 4.85
CA VAL A 41 -5.02 10.31 3.92
C VAL A 41 -5.73 9.12 4.58
N ASP A 42 -4.95 8.16 5.05
CA ASP A 42 -5.46 7.00 5.80
C ASP A 42 -4.57 6.74 7.02
N ALA A 43 -5.19 6.31 8.13
CA ALA A 43 -4.50 5.81 9.29
C ALA A 43 -5.28 4.65 9.92
N VAL A 44 -4.58 3.57 10.24
CA VAL A 44 -5.16 2.37 10.87
C VAL A 44 -4.22 1.80 11.92
N LYS A 45 -4.79 1.06 12.87
CA LYS A 45 -4.05 0.18 13.77
C LYS A 45 -4.60 -1.23 13.74
N TRP A 46 -3.72 -2.21 13.98
CA TRP A 46 -4.06 -3.63 14.14
C TRP A 46 -3.02 -4.34 15.00
N THR A 47 -3.37 -5.53 15.44
CA THR A 47 -2.42 -6.45 16.08
C THR A 47 -2.25 -7.69 15.21
N ASP A 48 -1.01 -8.09 14.99
CA ASP A 48 -0.62 -9.31 14.30
C ASP A 48 0.51 -10.02 15.08
N SER A 49 1.13 -11.06 14.52
CA SER A 49 2.23 -11.79 15.17
C SER A 49 3.47 -10.92 15.45
N LEU A 50 3.58 -9.76 14.78
CA LEU A 50 4.67 -8.81 15.00
C LEU A 50 4.38 -7.79 16.12
N GLY A 51 3.16 -7.78 16.68
CA GLY A 51 2.71 -6.89 17.74
C GLY A 51 1.66 -5.88 17.31
N LEU A 52 1.49 -4.80 18.09
CA LEU A 52 0.60 -3.69 17.74
C LEU A 52 1.24 -2.82 16.66
N ASN A 53 0.51 -2.61 15.57
CA ASN A 53 0.96 -1.89 14.39
C ASN A 53 0.12 -0.65 14.12
N TYR A 54 0.75 0.34 13.50
CA TYR A 54 0.11 1.51 12.91
C TYR A 54 0.59 1.65 11.48
N ALA A 55 -0.32 1.83 10.52
CA ALA A 55 0.02 2.25 9.16
C ALA A 55 -0.66 3.58 8.87
N ILE A 56 0.09 4.48 8.24
CA ILE A 56 -0.33 5.86 7.97
C ILE A 56 0.11 6.19 6.55
N THR A 57 -0.81 6.71 5.74
CA THR A 57 -0.50 7.32 4.45
C THR A 57 -0.73 8.82 4.53
N THR A 58 0.18 9.60 3.95
CA THR A 58 0.12 11.05 3.96
C THR A 58 0.54 11.63 2.61
N GLU A 59 0.05 12.83 2.31
CA GLU A 59 0.37 13.60 1.11
C GLU A 59 0.71 15.04 1.50
N THR A 60 1.64 15.68 0.78
CA THR A 60 1.89 17.12 0.94
C THR A 60 0.85 17.96 0.22
N GLY A 61 0.21 17.38 -0.82
CA GLY A 61 -0.48 18.15 -1.83
C GLY A 61 0.49 18.94 -2.72
N LYS A 62 -0.06 19.59 -3.74
CA LYS A 62 0.69 20.48 -4.63
C LYS A 62 1.08 21.76 -3.87
N HIS A 63 2.34 22.13 -3.95
CA HIS A 63 2.84 23.38 -3.37
C HIS A 63 3.94 23.99 -4.24
N PRO A 64 4.22 25.31 -4.12
CA PRO A 64 5.30 25.95 -4.86
C PRO A 64 6.65 25.28 -4.59
N SER A 65 7.42 25.08 -5.65
CA SER A 65 8.81 24.62 -5.54
C SER A 65 9.67 25.67 -4.85
N LYS A 66 10.69 25.21 -4.16
CA LYS A 66 11.65 26.10 -3.49
C LYS A 66 12.78 26.49 -4.44
N GLY A 67 13.25 27.74 -4.34
CA GLY A 67 14.38 28.26 -5.08
C GLY A 67 14.00 29.35 -6.07
N PRO A 68 14.92 30.31 -6.33
CA PRO A 68 14.67 31.48 -7.17
C PRO A 68 14.45 31.12 -8.65
N ASP A 69 15.00 29.99 -9.11
CA ASP A 69 14.90 29.55 -10.50
C ASP A 69 13.66 28.69 -10.78
N ASN A 70 12.85 28.43 -9.75
CA ASN A 70 11.67 27.55 -9.81
C ASN A 70 10.35 28.32 -9.68
N GLU A 71 10.31 29.60 -10.06
CA GLU A 71 9.08 30.38 -10.04
C GLU A 71 8.05 29.78 -11.01
N GLY A 72 6.87 29.50 -10.47
CA GLY A 72 5.80 28.82 -11.22
C GLY A 72 5.79 27.30 -11.10
N PHE A 73 6.90 26.69 -10.75
CA PHE A 73 7.01 25.24 -10.61
C PHE A 73 6.34 24.72 -9.33
N ARG A 74 5.99 23.44 -9.33
CA ARG A 74 5.26 22.79 -8.23
C ARG A 74 5.97 21.52 -7.78
N ASP A 75 5.90 21.30 -6.48
CA ASP A 75 6.32 20.05 -5.84
C ASP A 75 5.12 19.33 -5.27
N ALA A 76 5.21 18.02 -5.20
CA ALA A 76 4.29 17.19 -4.43
C ALA A 76 5.01 15.92 -3.96
N ALA A 77 4.61 15.42 -2.80
CA ALA A 77 5.15 14.19 -2.23
C ALA A 77 4.08 13.38 -1.51
N LEU A 78 4.29 12.09 -1.42
CA LEU A 78 3.52 11.18 -0.60
C LEU A 78 4.42 10.32 0.27
N TYR A 79 3.87 9.90 1.40
CA TYR A 79 4.54 9.02 2.33
C TYR A 79 3.60 7.93 2.81
N ALA A 80 4.14 6.74 3.05
CA ALA A 80 3.47 5.74 3.86
C ALA A 80 4.44 5.23 4.93
N TYR A 81 3.93 5.02 6.12
CA TYR A 81 4.71 4.62 7.27
C TYR A 81 4.08 3.40 7.92
N ARG A 82 4.92 2.48 8.41
CA ARG A 82 4.49 1.49 9.39
C ARG A 82 5.31 1.63 10.66
N TYR A 83 4.60 1.73 11.77
CA TYR A 83 5.17 1.69 13.11
C TYR A 83 4.75 0.43 13.84
N VAL A 84 5.64 -0.14 14.61
CA VAL A 84 5.39 -1.31 15.46
C VAL A 84 5.65 -0.94 16.91
N VAL A 85 4.72 -1.31 17.77
CA VAL A 85 4.86 -1.14 19.22
C VAL A 85 5.22 -2.48 19.85
N ARG A 86 6.36 -2.51 20.55
CA ARG A 86 6.81 -3.65 21.34
C ARG A 86 7.40 -3.14 22.65
N ASN A 87 7.00 -3.73 23.77
CA ASN A 87 7.50 -3.37 25.09
C ASN A 87 7.46 -1.85 25.33
N ASP A 88 6.31 -1.21 25.07
CA ASP A 88 6.04 0.23 25.16
C ASP A 88 6.94 1.13 24.28
N SER A 89 7.72 0.53 23.39
CA SER A 89 8.56 1.25 22.43
C SER A 89 7.91 1.24 21.04
N THR A 90 7.69 2.42 20.47
CA THR A 90 7.21 2.61 19.10
C THR A 90 8.40 2.81 18.17
N LYS A 91 8.54 1.94 17.17
CA LYS A 91 9.63 2.00 16.19
C LYS A 91 9.09 2.08 14.78
N LEU A 92 9.68 2.94 13.96
CA LEU A 92 9.44 2.95 12.52
C LEU A 92 9.98 1.65 11.93
N ALA A 93 9.10 0.84 11.33
CA ALA A 93 9.47 -0.40 10.67
C ALA A 93 9.90 -0.15 9.23
N TRP A 94 9.13 0.66 8.50
CA TRP A 94 9.49 1.09 7.14
C TRP A 94 8.79 2.40 6.78
N ARG A 95 9.32 3.06 5.73
CA ARG A 95 8.75 4.24 5.09
C ARG A 95 8.77 4.06 3.57
N ILE A 96 7.66 4.40 2.92
CA ILE A 96 7.61 4.72 1.50
C ILE A 96 7.72 6.24 1.40
N TYR A 97 8.48 6.73 0.44
CA TYR A 97 8.57 8.13 0.04
C TYR A 97 8.66 8.16 -1.49
N ASP A 98 7.78 8.91 -2.10
CA ASP A 98 7.81 9.20 -3.53
C ASP A 98 7.39 10.65 -3.75
N TYR A 99 7.95 11.30 -4.77
CA TYR A 99 7.78 12.72 -4.96
C TYR A 99 8.00 13.12 -6.41
N ASN A 100 7.59 14.34 -6.74
CA ASN A 100 7.92 15.07 -7.95
C ASN A 100 8.33 16.47 -7.52
N GLU A 101 9.50 16.92 -7.99
CA GLU A 101 10.06 18.24 -7.70
C GLU A 101 10.20 19.05 -8.98
N ALA A 102 10.02 20.36 -8.84
CA ALA A 102 10.21 21.33 -9.92
C ALA A 102 9.42 20.98 -11.18
N CYS A 103 8.18 20.53 -11.01
CA CYS A 103 7.30 20.26 -12.13
C CYS A 103 6.81 21.58 -12.75
N GLU A 104 7.10 21.78 -14.04
CA GLU A 104 6.66 22.91 -14.83
C GLU A 104 5.19 22.82 -15.26
N PHE A 105 4.61 21.61 -15.14
CA PHE A 105 3.26 21.28 -15.57
C PHE A 105 2.36 20.93 -14.38
N ASP A 106 1.29 20.18 -14.62
CA ASP A 106 0.47 19.65 -13.55
C ASP A 106 1.18 18.51 -12.83
N VAL A 107 1.37 18.68 -11.52
CA VAL A 107 1.98 17.66 -10.66
C VAL A 107 0.90 16.89 -9.91
N ASP A 108 0.95 15.57 -10.02
CA ASP A 108 0.03 14.64 -9.36
C ASP A 108 0.82 13.58 -8.61
N VAL A 109 0.86 13.68 -7.27
CA VAL A 109 1.48 12.69 -6.39
C VAL A 109 0.50 12.40 -5.26
N PHE A 110 -0.28 11.32 -5.41
CA PHE A 110 -1.34 10.98 -4.47
C PHE A 110 -1.67 9.48 -4.44
N PHE A 111 -2.25 9.02 -3.34
CA PHE A 111 -2.77 7.66 -3.21
C PHE A 111 -4.12 7.52 -3.91
N LEU A 112 -4.30 6.46 -4.69
CA LEU A 112 -5.59 6.19 -5.30
C LEU A 112 -6.62 5.84 -4.23
N ALA A 113 -7.75 6.51 -4.27
CA ALA A 113 -8.82 6.32 -3.29
C ALA A 113 -9.27 4.85 -3.22
N LYS A 114 -9.50 4.34 -1.99
CA LYS A 114 -9.98 2.97 -1.73
C LYS A 114 -9.00 1.86 -2.19
N THR A 115 -7.71 2.15 -2.23
CA THR A 115 -6.66 1.16 -2.55
C THR A 115 -5.78 0.81 -1.36
N PHE A 116 -5.79 1.65 -0.30
CA PHE A 116 -5.14 1.31 0.95
C PHE A 116 -5.82 0.11 1.61
N ALA A 117 -5.06 -0.93 1.92
CA ALA A 117 -5.57 -2.14 2.55
C ALA A 117 -4.53 -2.76 3.49
N VAL A 118 -5.03 -3.45 4.51
CA VAL A 118 -4.24 -4.32 5.39
C VAL A 118 -4.93 -5.68 5.37
N THR A 119 -4.19 -6.72 5.01
CA THR A 119 -4.70 -8.08 4.81
C THR A 119 -3.75 -9.10 5.45
N ASP A 120 -4.18 -10.32 5.55
CA ASP A 120 -3.35 -11.51 5.81
C ASP A 120 -3.82 -12.57 4.81
N LEU A 121 -3.39 -12.42 3.55
CA LEU A 121 -3.89 -13.21 2.42
C LEU A 121 -3.36 -14.64 2.42
N ASP A 122 -2.16 -14.84 2.93
CA ASP A 122 -1.54 -16.16 3.01
C ASP A 122 -1.74 -16.83 4.37
N ASN A 123 -2.44 -16.15 5.30
CA ASN A 123 -2.80 -16.62 6.62
C ASN A 123 -1.59 -17.03 7.48
N ASN A 124 -0.49 -16.30 7.35
CA ASN A 124 0.73 -16.56 8.14
C ASN A 124 0.77 -15.78 9.46
N GLY A 125 -0.26 -14.95 9.73
CA GLY A 125 -0.38 -14.13 10.93
C GLY A 125 0.48 -12.86 10.91
N VAL A 126 1.06 -12.49 9.76
CA VAL A 126 1.76 -11.22 9.49
C VAL A 126 0.99 -10.44 8.45
N ALA A 127 0.55 -9.24 8.80
CA ALA A 127 -0.24 -8.45 7.87
C ALA A 127 0.56 -7.94 6.67
N GLU A 128 -0.08 -8.01 5.47
CA GLU A 128 0.35 -7.23 4.33
C GLU A 128 -0.30 -5.85 4.36
N VAL A 129 0.51 -4.82 4.15
CA VAL A 129 0.05 -3.44 3.97
C VAL A 129 0.20 -3.03 2.51
N TRP A 130 -0.91 -2.68 1.87
CA TRP A 130 -1.01 -2.35 0.46
C TRP A 130 -1.27 -0.86 0.27
N VAL A 131 -0.53 -0.23 -0.66
CA VAL A 131 -0.81 1.11 -1.16
C VAL A 131 -0.70 1.12 -2.68
N MET A 132 -1.57 1.88 -3.33
CA MET A 132 -1.45 2.20 -4.76
C MET A 132 -1.50 3.70 -4.94
N TYR A 133 -0.61 4.24 -5.76
CA TYR A 133 -0.47 5.67 -5.95
C TYR A 133 -0.04 6.05 -7.37
N ARG A 134 -0.36 7.28 -7.74
CA ARG A 134 0.04 7.98 -8.96
C ARG A 134 1.21 8.91 -8.66
N ASN A 135 2.11 9.05 -9.63
CA ASN A 135 3.15 10.06 -9.65
C ASN A 135 3.32 10.55 -11.08
N ALA A 136 2.99 11.80 -11.34
CA ALA A 136 3.02 12.41 -12.65
C ALA A 136 3.43 13.88 -12.59
N CYS A 137 4.07 14.34 -13.66
CA CYS A 137 4.26 15.74 -14.00
C CYS A 137 3.97 15.85 -15.50
N GLU A 138 2.77 16.27 -15.85
CA GLU A 138 2.23 16.12 -17.20
C GLU A 138 1.52 17.39 -17.67
N SER A 139 1.67 17.70 -18.97
CA SER A 139 0.98 18.82 -19.63
C SER A 139 -0.19 18.35 -20.52
N ASP A 140 -0.31 17.05 -20.73
CA ASP A 140 -1.27 16.45 -21.65
C ASP A 140 -1.87 15.14 -21.07
N ILE A 141 -2.69 14.48 -21.88
CA ILE A 141 -3.28 13.18 -21.54
C ILE A 141 -2.27 12.07 -21.88
N SER A 142 -1.29 11.86 -21.00
CA SER A 142 -0.30 10.79 -21.10
C SER A 142 -0.50 9.75 -19.98
N PRO A 143 -0.06 8.49 -20.22
CA PRO A 143 -0.07 7.49 -19.14
C PRO A 143 0.84 7.89 -17.98
N ALA A 144 0.27 8.09 -16.81
CA ALA A 144 1.00 8.44 -15.60
C ALA A 144 1.67 7.23 -14.95
N THR A 145 2.76 7.47 -14.24
CA THR A 145 3.36 6.43 -13.41
C THR A 145 2.39 5.97 -12.31
N LEU A 146 2.08 4.68 -12.28
CA LEU A 146 1.34 4.01 -11.21
C LEU A 146 2.21 2.98 -10.51
N LYS A 147 2.09 2.92 -9.19
CA LYS A 147 2.81 1.94 -8.38
C LYS A 147 1.88 1.29 -7.35
N ILE A 148 1.99 -0.04 -7.23
CA ILE A 148 1.47 -0.77 -6.08
C ILE A 148 2.66 -1.21 -5.26
N ILE A 149 2.70 -0.79 -4.00
CA ILE A 149 3.70 -1.24 -3.03
C ILE A 149 2.98 -2.02 -1.94
N MET A 150 3.51 -3.18 -1.65
CA MET A 150 3.07 -4.01 -0.52
C MET A 150 4.25 -4.30 0.39
N TYR A 151 3.98 -4.30 1.68
CA TYR A 151 4.91 -4.81 2.68
C TYR A 151 4.24 -5.90 3.50
N GLU A 152 4.91 -7.04 3.60
CA GLU A 152 4.66 -8.08 4.58
C GLU A 152 5.79 -8.03 5.61
N GLY A 153 5.48 -7.68 6.85
CA GLY A 153 6.53 -7.36 7.81
C GLY A 153 7.45 -6.25 7.27
N ASN A 154 8.74 -6.57 7.07
CA ASN A 154 9.73 -5.65 6.49
C ASN A 154 10.08 -6.00 5.03
N LYS A 155 9.46 -7.03 4.46
CA LYS A 155 9.71 -7.44 3.09
C LYS A 155 8.84 -6.62 2.15
N LYS A 156 9.48 -5.89 1.24
CA LYS A 156 8.84 -5.04 0.23
C LYS A 156 8.57 -5.81 -1.04
N TYR A 157 7.41 -5.57 -1.62
CA TYR A 157 7.01 -6.04 -2.94
C TYR A 157 6.56 -4.84 -3.76
N ALA A 158 6.94 -4.76 -5.03
CA ALA A 158 6.59 -3.63 -5.87
C ALA A 158 6.15 -4.05 -7.26
N LEU A 159 4.98 -3.53 -7.65
CA LEU A 159 4.48 -3.51 -9.01
C LEU A 159 4.56 -2.06 -9.50
N ARG A 160 5.21 -1.84 -10.64
CA ARG A 160 5.40 -0.51 -11.23
C ARG A 160 4.99 -0.53 -12.68
N GLY A 161 4.27 0.47 -13.09
CA GLY A 161 3.81 0.62 -14.47
C GLY A 161 3.24 2.01 -14.70
N GLU A 162 2.33 2.07 -15.64
CA GLU A 162 1.70 3.30 -16.06
C GLU A 162 0.19 3.13 -16.18
N SER A 163 -0.56 4.20 -15.95
CA SER A 163 -2.00 4.22 -16.13
C SER A 163 -2.38 3.92 -17.58
N GLN A 164 -3.62 3.56 -17.78
CA GLN A 164 -4.19 3.38 -19.10
C GLN A 164 -5.06 4.58 -19.43
N VAL A 165 -4.71 5.30 -20.48
CA VAL A 165 -5.46 6.45 -21.00
C VAL A 165 -6.11 6.08 -22.32
N GLN A 166 -7.29 6.65 -22.56
CA GLN A 166 -7.98 6.51 -23.84
C GLN A 166 -7.50 7.61 -24.78
N GLY A 167 -6.96 7.23 -25.94
CA GLY A 167 -6.58 8.14 -27.01
C GLY A 167 -7.76 8.49 -27.90
N SER A 168 -7.85 7.85 -29.07
CA SER A 168 -9.02 7.93 -29.95
C SER A 168 -10.10 6.91 -29.54
N GLU A 169 -11.25 6.88 -30.22
CA GLU A 169 -12.46 6.11 -29.83
C GLU A 169 -12.22 4.64 -29.42
N LYS A 170 -11.13 4.00 -29.89
CA LYS A 170 -10.82 2.59 -29.60
C LYS A 170 -9.37 2.35 -29.17
N ASP A 171 -8.54 3.40 -29.14
CA ASP A 171 -7.12 3.26 -28.84
C ASP A 171 -6.85 3.56 -27.38
N TYR A 172 -6.15 2.63 -26.73
CA TYR A 172 -5.69 2.79 -25.36
C TYR A 172 -4.17 2.73 -25.31
N TYR A 173 -3.57 3.62 -24.52
CA TYR A 173 -2.15 3.70 -24.31
C TYR A 173 -1.83 3.38 -22.85
N GLY A 174 -0.64 2.80 -22.59
CA GLY A 174 -0.22 2.46 -21.24
C GLY A 174 -0.95 1.23 -20.66
N GLY A 175 -1.18 1.26 -19.36
CA GLY A 175 -1.87 0.18 -18.63
C GLY A 175 -1.00 -1.05 -18.35
N THR A 176 0.29 -1.01 -18.68
CA THR A 176 1.25 -2.10 -18.48
C THR A 176 2.00 -1.97 -17.16
N TYR A 177 2.52 -3.09 -16.65
CA TYR A 177 3.32 -3.08 -15.43
C TYR A 177 4.42 -4.14 -15.43
N LYS A 178 5.38 -3.95 -14.52
CA LYS A 178 6.44 -4.91 -14.19
C LYS A 178 6.39 -5.24 -12.70
N LEU A 179 6.60 -6.51 -12.39
CA LEU A 179 6.74 -7.01 -11.02
C LEU A 179 8.22 -7.02 -10.63
N ASP A 180 8.54 -6.68 -9.39
CA ASP A 180 9.86 -6.96 -8.83
C ASP A 180 10.05 -8.45 -8.53
N ASP A 181 11.27 -8.83 -8.15
CA ASP A 181 11.60 -10.24 -7.91
C ASP A 181 10.89 -10.80 -6.67
N ASN A 182 10.57 -9.97 -5.69
CA ASN A 182 9.80 -10.40 -4.53
C ASN A 182 8.38 -10.79 -4.90
N PHE A 183 7.70 -10.04 -5.79
CA PHE A 183 6.42 -10.46 -6.33
C PHE A 183 6.55 -11.68 -7.25
N LYS A 184 7.58 -11.75 -8.13
CA LYS A 184 7.76 -12.87 -9.05
C LYS A 184 7.97 -14.19 -8.32
N ASN A 185 8.77 -14.17 -7.25
CA ASN A 185 9.20 -15.36 -6.52
C ASN A 185 8.42 -15.58 -5.20
N GLY A 186 7.60 -14.61 -4.78
CA GLY A 186 6.80 -14.67 -3.56
C GLY A 186 5.51 -15.47 -3.71
N ASN A 187 4.67 -15.42 -2.67
CA ASN A 187 3.40 -16.12 -2.64
C ASN A 187 2.51 -15.71 -3.84
N PRO A 188 1.99 -16.68 -4.63
CA PRO A 188 1.13 -16.37 -5.79
C PRO A 188 -0.11 -15.56 -5.47
N ILE A 189 -0.64 -15.67 -4.24
CA ILE A 189 -1.83 -14.92 -3.81
C ILE A 189 -1.58 -13.40 -3.84
N PHE A 190 -0.35 -12.96 -3.51
CA PHE A 190 0.03 -11.54 -3.54
C PHE A 190 0.04 -11.02 -4.98
N ARG A 191 0.60 -11.78 -5.94
CA ARG A 191 0.55 -11.40 -7.36
C ARG A 191 -0.88 -11.31 -7.88
N LYS A 192 -1.73 -12.27 -7.50
CA LYS A 192 -3.14 -12.28 -7.88
C LYS A 192 -3.87 -11.04 -7.35
N TYR A 193 -3.65 -10.71 -6.08
CA TYR A 193 -4.25 -9.52 -5.47
C TYR A 193 -3.78 -8.24 -6.15
N ALA A 194 -2.46 -8.07 -6.32
CA ALA A 194 -1.87 -6.91 -6.99
C ALA A 194 -2.38 -6.75 -8.44
N GLY A 195 -2.44 -7.84 -9.22
CA GLY A 195 -2.96 -7.81 -10.59
C GLY A 195 -4.44 -7.44 -10.67
N ASN A 196 -5.26 -7.95 -9.75
CA ASN A 196 -6.68 -7.57 -9.66
C ASN A 196 -6.85 -6.09 -9.30
N LEU A 197 -6.07 -5.59 -8.32
CA LEU A 197 -6.09 -4.19 -7.93
C LEU A 197 -5.66 -3.29 -9.09
N TRP A 198 -4.58 -3.66 -9.80
CA TRP A 198 -4.11 -2.97 -11.00
C TRP A 198 -5.19 -2.87 -12.07
N ASN A 199 -5.76 -4.00 -12.48
CA ASN A 199 -6.77 -4.05 -13.53
C ASN A 199 -8.03 -3.24 -13.19
N LYS A 200 -8.36 -3.14 -11.90
CA LYS A 200 -9.50 -2.34 -11.43
C LYS A 200 -9.21 -0.84 -11.41
N ARG A 201 -7.95 -0.43 -11.33
CA ARG A 201 -7.57 0.96 -11.00
C ARG A 201 -6.63 1.62 -11.98
N LYS A 202 -6.17 0.92 -13.02
CA LYS A 202 -5.23 1.45 -14.02
C LYS A 202 -5.85 2.46 -15.00
N ILE A 203 -7.18 2.44 -15.16
CA ILE A 203 -7.89 3.33 -16.09
C ILE A 203 -8.20 4.65 -15.37
N GLU A 204 -7.87 5.74 -16.02
CA GLU A 204 -8.13 7.12 -15.63
C GLU A 204 -9.28 7.72 -16.39
#